data_4322ebb0762c69cc6090652034c0658b
#
_entry.id   4322ebb0762c69cc6090652034c0658b
#
_cell.length_a   1.000
_cell.length_b   1.000
_cell.length_c   1.000
_cell.angle_alpha   90.00
_cell.angle_beta   90.00
_cell.angle_gamma   90.00
#
_symmetry.space_group_name_H-M   'P 1'
#
loop_
_entity.id
_entity.type
_entity.pdbx_description
1 polymer ?
#
loop_
_entity_poly.entity_id
_entity_poly.type
_entity_poly.pdbx_seq_one_letter_code
_entity_poly.pdbx_strand_id
1 'polypeptide(L)'
;MQRAFRYRFYPTPEQESLLRRTLGCVRLVYNRALDARSTAWVTESKSISYLQTSAMLTAWKKQDDLEFLNEVSSVPLQQTLRHLQTAFSNFFSKRAKYPTFKKKRNGGSAEFSSSAFRWRDGQLFLVKCSEPLQIRWSRQIPEGCAPSTVTVSLSPAGRWHVSLLVEDHTIQQLPPVESCIGVDLGLKSLLITSEGEAITNPRGFNQHRKRLARAQKALARKQKGSRNRQRARERVARIHARITDSRRDHLHKLTTRLVKENQLIAVEDLCIKGMLRSKRYSCSIKASWYGRTLVKVDRFFPSSKTCSACGHVMEAMPESSRDWDCLSCGVHHDRDINAAKNVLAAGLAVAACGAPVRPNSQKRGRHGQ
;
A
#
# COMPACT_ATOMS: atom_id res chain seq x y z
N MET A 1 -3.94 18.38 6.18
CA MET A 1 -3.72 17.23 5.24
C MET A 1 -4.33 15.96 5.81
N GLN A 2 -4.94 15.10 4.96
CA GLN A 2 -5.48 13.83 5.43
C GLN A 2 -4.36 12.81 5.64
N ARG A 3 -4.29 12.22 6.83
CA ARG A 3 -3.29 11.22 7.22
C ARG A 3 -3.94 10.04 7.91
N ALA A 4 -3.55 8.82 7.51
CA ALA A 4 -4.03 7.59 8.14
C ALA A 4 -3.06 7.09 9.20
N PHE A 5 -3.54 6.97 10.43
CA PHE A 5 -2.82 6.42 11.57
C PHE A 5 -3.29 5.00 11.83
N ARG A 6 -2.40 4.03 11.73
CA ARG A 6 -2.74 2.61 11.93
C ARG A 6 -2.10 2.05 13.18
N TYR A 7 -2.94 1.47 14.06
CA TYR A 7 -2.53 0.91 15.35
C TYR A 7 -2.95 -0.56 15.48
N ARG A 8 -2.25 -1.28 16.35
CA ARG A 8 -2.72 -2.56 16.89
C ARG A 8 -3.72 -2.27 17.99
N PHE A 9 -4.75 -3.11 18.10
CA PHE A 9 -5.64 -3.11 19.25
C PHE A 9 -5.99 -4.53 19.64
N TYR A 10 -6.49 -4.69 20.85
CA TYR A 10 -6.82 -5.96 21.45
C TYR A 10 -8.30 -5.91 21.90
N PRO A 11 -9.23 -6.46 21.09
CA PRO A 11 -10.65 -6.43 21.46
C PRO A 11 -10.92 -7.32 22.66
N THR A 12 -11.90 -6.93 23.50
CA THR A 12 -12.50 -7.85 24.50
C THR A 12 -13.20 -9.02 23.79
N PRO A 13 -13.53 -10.12 24.48
CA PRO A 13 -14.25 -11.25 23.87
C PRO A 13 -15.56 -10.83 23.20
N GLU A 14 -16.31 -9.91 23.81
CA GLU A 14 -17.57 -9.36 23.32
C GLU A 14 -17.33 -8.52 22.04
N GLN A 15 -16.36 -7.62 22.11
CA GLN A 15 -15.95 -6.80 20.96
C GLN A 15 -15.45 -7.70 19.82
N GLU A 16 -14.64 -8.71 20.11
CA GLU A 16 -14.14 -9.64 19.09
C GLU A 16 -15.30 -10.39 18.42
N SER A 17 -16.28 -10.87 19.19
CA SER A 17 -17.47 -11.54 18.67
C SER A 17 -18.24 -10.62 17.72
N LEU A 18 -18.57 -9.41 18.15
CA LEU A 18 -19.29 -8.41 17.34
C LEU A 18 -18.51 -8.04 16.08
N LEU A 19 -17.20 -7.77 16.20
CA LEU A 19 -16.37 -7.39 15.06
C LEU A 19 -16.22 -8.54 14.06
N ARG A 20 -16.11 -9.79 14.50
CA ARG A 20 -16.09 -10.96 13.61
C ARG A 20 -17.39 -11.13 12.85
N ARG A 21 -18.54 -10.91 13.50
CA ARG A 21 -19.86 -10.89 12.85
C ARG A 21 -19.94 -9.74 11.84
N THR A 22 -19.54 -8.53 12.21
CA THR A 22 -19.48 -7.36 11.31
C THR A 22 -18.65 -7.65 10.05
N LEU A 23 -17.44 -8.20 10.18
CA LEU A 23 -16.62 -8.59 9.05
C LEU A 23 -17.26 -9.69 8.19
N GLY A 24 -18.04 -10.58 8.81
CA GLY A 24 -18.83 -11.60 8.13
C GLY A 24 -19.92 -10.98 7.25
N CYS A 25 -20.73 -10.11 7.85
CA CYS A 25 -21.82 -9.39 7.17
C CYS A 25 -21.30 -8.49 6.04
N VAL A 26 -20.24 -7.71 6.29
CA VAL A 26 -19.57 -6.87 5.26
C VAL A 26 -19.12 -7.71 4.06
N ARG A 27 -18.55 -8.90 4.29
CA ARG A 27 -18.14 -9.79 3.22
C ARG A 27 -19.35 -10.36 2.46
N LEU A 28 -20.38 -10.76 3.16
CA LEU A 28 -21.61 -11.30 2.56
C LEU A 28 -22.27 -10.25 1.68
N VAL A 29 -22.50 -9.05 2.19
CA VAL A 29 -23.14 -7.94 1.46
C VAL A 29 -22.32 -7.56 0.21
N TYR A 30 -20.99 -7.47 0.35
CA TYR A 30 -20.11 -7.22 -0.80
C TYR A 30 -20.27 -8.30 -1.87
N ASN A 31 -20.23 -9.57 -1.47
CA ASN A 31 -20.29 -10.69 -2.41
C ASN A 31 -21.66 -10.80 -3.07
N ARG A 32 -22.75 -10.65 -2.32
CA ARG A 32 -24.12 -10.65 -2.89
C ARG A 32 -24.32 -9.49 -3.87
N ALA A 33 -23.85 -8.29 -3.53
CA ALA A 33 -23.95 -7.15 -4.42
C ALA A 33 -23.08 -7.31 -5.69
N LEU A 34 -21.90 -7.91 -5.56
CA LEU A 34 -21.06 -8.23 -6.71
C LEU A 34 -21.73 -9.27 -7.61
N ASP A 35 -22.28 -10.31 -7.01
CA ASP A 35 -23.00 -11.38 -7.71
C ASP A 35 -24.21 -10.82 -8.49
N ALA A 36 -25.07 -10.05 -7.82
CA ALA A 36 -26.22 -9.41 -8.43
C ALA A 36 -25.83 -8.54 -9.63
N ARG A 37 -24.77 -7.71 -9.49
CA ARG A 37 -24.25 -6.87 -10.58
C ARG A 37 -23.68 -7.68 -11.74
N SER A 38 -22.97 -8.75 -11.43
CA SER A 38 -22.37 -9.61 -12.45
C SER A 38 -23.45 -10.39 -13.20
N THR A 39 -24.42 -10.95 -12.49
CA THR A 39 -25.53 -11.72 -13.09
C THR A 39 -26.41 -10.81 -13.96
N ALA A 40 -26.84 -9.65 -13.47
CA ALA A 40 -27.67 -8.73 -14.27
C ALA A 40 -26.97 -8.28 -15.56
N TRP A 41 -25.65 -8.11 -15.52
CA TRP A 41 -24.89 -7.79 -16.73
C TRP A 41 -24.83 -8.97 -17.72
N VAL A 42 -24.59 -10.18 -17.22
CA VAL A 42 -24.46 -11.36 -18.08
C VAL A 42 -25.80 -11.81 -18.65
N THR A 43 -26.89 -11.73 -17.86
CA THR A 43 -28.21 -12.24 -18.29
C THR A 43 -29.02 -11.18 -19.04
N GLU A 44 -28.93 -9.91 -18.67
CA GLU A 44 -29.82 -8.87 -19.14
C GLU A 44 -29.08 -7.65 -19.73
N SER A 45 -27.74 -7.67 -19.75
CA SER A 45 -26.90 -6.53 -20.14
C SER A 45 -27.21 -5.25 -19.37
N LYS A 46 -27.81 -5.36 -18.16
CA LYS A 46 -28.19 -4.26 -17.32
C LYS A 46 -27.10 -3.91 -16.30
N SER A 47 -26.84 -2.61 -16.16
CA SER A 47 -25.93 -2.10 -15.12
C SER A 47 -26.71 -1.77 -13.86
N ILE A 48 -26.33 -2.37 -12.73
CA ILE A 48 -26.90 -2.05 -11.41
C ILE A 48 -26.07 -0.95 -10.76
N SER A 49 -26.72 0.16 -10.38
CA SER A 49 -26.12 1.33 -9.72
C SER A 49 -25.87 1.09 -8.23
N TYR A 50 -25.17 2.06 -7.60
CA TYR A 50 -25.02 2.06 -6.14
C TYR A 50 -26.37 2.19 -5.42
N LEU A 51 -27.27 3.03 -5.91
CA LEU A 51 -28.61 3.23 -5.30
C LEU A 51 -29.40 1.91 -5.28
N GLN A 52 -29.40 1.18 -6.39
CA GLN A 52 -30.07 -0.12 -6.47
C GLN A 52 -29.45 -1.14 -5.52
N THR A 53 -28.11 -1.23 -5.42
CA THR A 53 -27.47 -2.14 -4.44
C THR A 53 -27.76 -1.72 -3.00
N SER A 54 -27.92 -0.43 -2.71
CA SER A 54 -28.33 0.09 -1.40
C SER A 54 -29.77 -0.30 -1.06
N ALA A 55 -30.69 -0.19 -2.03
CA ALA A 55 -32.08 -0.66 -1.88
C ALA A 55 -32.15 -2.18 -1.66
N MET A 56 -31.32 -2.95 -2.41
CA MET A 56 -31.19 -4.41 -2.18
C MET A 56 -30.74 -4.72 -0.74
N LEU A 57 -29.79 -3.98 -0.17
CA LEU A 57 -29.37 -4.17 1.21
C LEU A 57 -30.54 -3.98 2.19
N THR A 58 -31.38 -2.99 1.96
CA THR A 58 -32.58 -2.75 2.78
C THR A 58 -33.58 -3.92 2.66
N ALA A 59 -33.76 -4.46 1.45
CA ALA A 59 -34.61 -5.64 1.24
C ALA A 59 -34.02 -6.88 1.88
N TRP A 60 -32.70 -7.13 1.75
CA TRP A 60 -32.03 -8.27 2.38
C TRP A 60 -32.18 -8.28 3.92
N LYS A 61 -32.16 -7.12 4.56
CA LYS A 61 -32.34 -7.00 6.01
C LYS A 61 -33.72 -7.38 6.50
N LYS A 62 -34.71 -7.46 5.61
CA LYS A 62 -36.09 -7.87 5.90
C LYS A 62 -36.33 -9.37 5.61
N GLN A 63 -35.36 -10.07 5.04
CA GLN A 63 -35.44 -11.50 4.77
C GLN A 63 -35.08 -12.28 6.03
N ASP A 64 -35.85 -13.31 6.35
CA ASP A 64 -35.68 -14.14 7.57
C ASP A 64 -34.29 -14.80 7.62
N ASP A 65 -33.79 -15.29 6.47
CA ASP A 65 -32.47 -15.91 6.35
C ASP A 65 -31.30 -14.92 6.49
N LEU A 66 -31.55 -13.61 6.48
CA LEU A 66 -30.58 -12.53 6.56
C LEU A 66 -30.81 -11.55 7.71
N GLU A 67 -31.75 -11.84 8.60
CA GLU A 67 -32.09 -10.99 9.76
C GLU A 67 -30.87 -10.65 10.61
N PHE A 68 -29.88 -11.55 10.70
CA PHE A 68 -28.61 -11.32 11.39
C PHE A 68 -27.81 -10.10 10.88
N LEU A 69 -28.14 -9.55 9.70
CA LEU A 69 -27.55 -8.29 9.22
C LEU A 69 -27.97 -7.10 10.11
N ASN A 70 -29.06 -7.21 10.87
CA ASN A 70 -29.51 -6.18 11.81
C ASN A 70 -28.75 -6.22 13.14
N GLU A 71 -28.07 -7.33 13.47
CA GLU A 71 -27.23 -7.43 14.66
C GLU A 71 -26.02 -6.51 14.62
N VAL A 72 -25.55 -6.18 13.43
CA VAL A 72 -24.39 -5.32 13.23
C VAL A 72 -24.80 -3.91 12.81
N SER A 73 -23.86 -2.96 12.88
CA SER A 73 -24.12 -1.61 12.37
C SER A 73 -24.35 -1.62 10.84
N SER A 74 -25.33 -0.84 10.37
CA SER A 74 -25.60 -0.67 8.95
C SER A 74 -24.52 0.13 8.22
N VAL A 75 -23.78 0.98 8.93
CA VAL A 75 -22.76 1.85 8.32
C VAL A 75 -21.66 1.05 7.62
N PRO A 76 -20.97 0.07 8.22
CA PRO A 76 -19.99 -0.76 7.52
C PRO A 76 -20.57 -1.54 6.33
N LEU A 77 -21.87 -1.89 6.39
CA LEU A 77 -22.56 -2.58 5.28
C LEU A 77 -22.74 -1.63 4.08
N GLN A 78 -23.18 -0.40 4.33
CA GLN A 78 -23.31 0.64 3.29
C GLN A 78 -21.94 1.04 2.73
N GLN A 79 -20.92 1.22 3.57
CA GLN A 79 -19.57 1.56 3.12
C GLN A 79 -18.99 0.47 2.22
N THR A 80 -19.29 -0.80 2.49
CA THR A 80 -18.81 -1.87 1.60
C THR A 80 -19.44 -1.82 0.20
N LEU A 81 -20.69 -1.35 0.06
CA LEU A 81 -21.31 -1.10 -1.25
C LEU A 81 -20.67 0.08 -1.98
N ARG A 82 -20.30 1.15 -1.25
CA ARG A 82 -19.52 2.27 -1.82
C ARG A 82 -18.14 1.81 -2.30
N HIS A 83 -17.49 0.95 -1.53
CA HIS A 83 -16.21 0.34 -1.95
C HIS A 83 -16.37 -0.53 -3.21
N LEU A 84 -17.47 -1.27 -3.34
CA LEU A 84 -17.77 -2.04 -4.56
C LEU A 84 -17.99 -1.09 -5.75
N GLN A 85 -18.73 -0.01 -5.56
CA GLN A 85 -18.92 1.01 -6.61
C GLN A 85 -17.58 1.61 -7.06
N THR A 86 -16.72 1.98 -6.12
CA THR A 86 -15.36 2.48 -6.42
C THR A 86 -14.52 1.43 -7.16
N ALA A 87 -14.65 0.15 -6.79
CA ALA A 87 -13.95 -0.93 -7.47
C ALA A 87 -14.38 -1.07 -8.94
N PHE A 88 -15.67 -0.95 -9.24
CA PHE A 88 -16.18 -0.93 -10.62
C PHE A 88 -15.73 0.33 -11.38
N SER A 89 -15.79 1.50 -10.76
CA SER A 89 -15.30 2.75 -11.37
C SER A 89 -13.82 2.64 -11.75
N ASN A 90 -13.01 2.04 -10.88
CA ASN A 90 -11.59 1.80 -11.16
C ASN A 90 -11.37 0.76 -12.26
N PHE A 91 -12.24 -0.24 -12.36
CA PHE A 91 -12.19 -1.22 -13.44
C PHE A 91 -12.50 -0.57 -14.79
N PHE A 92 -13.62 0.16 -14.91
CA PHE A 92 -14.00 0.85 -16.14
C PHE A 92 -12.98 1.93 -16.55
N SER A 93 -12.36 2.61 -15.58
CA SER A 93 -11.26 3.55 -15.82
C SER A 93 -9.93 2.85 -16.11
N LYS A 94 -9.88 1.52 -16.27
CA LYS A 94 -8.67 0.70 -16.50
C LYS A 94 -7.58 0.85 -15.44
N ARG A 95 -7.92 1.35 -14.24
CA ARG A 95 -7.01 1.51 -13.11
C ARG A 95 -6.85 0.21 -12.31
N ALA A 96 -7.84 -0.67 -12.34
CA ALA A 96 -7.87 -1.94 -11.62
C ALA A 96 -8.46 -3.08 -12.47
N LYS A 97 -8.24 -4.31 -12.02
CA LYS A 97 -8.92 -5.48 -12.60
C LYS A 97 -10.35 -5.57 -12.10
N TYR A 98 -11.16 -6.41 -12.76
CA TYR A 98 -12.54 -6.70 -12.36
C TYR A 98 -12.62 -7.08 -10.87
N PRO A 99 -13.64 -6.59 -10.13
CA PRO A 99 -13.83 -6.92 -8.72
C PRO A 99 -13.97 -8.43 -8.51
N THR A 100 -13.41 -8.94 -7.41
CA THR A 100 -13.43 -10.38 -7.09
C THR A 100 -14.11 -10.65 -5.76
N PHE A 101 -14.73 -11.82 -5.62
CA PHE A 101 -15.36 -12.25 -4.37
C PHE A 101 -14.38 -12.27 -3.19
N LYS A 102 -14.80 -11.70 -2.07
CA LYS A 102 -14.03 -11.69 -0.83
C LYS A 102 -14.09 -13.05 -0.14
N LYS A 103 -12.93 -13.55 0.32
CA LYS A 103 -12.82 -14.86 0.98
C LYS A 103 -12.49 -14.69 2.46
N LYS A 104 -13.16 -15.45 3.35
CA LYS A 104 -12.95 -15.42 4.82
C LYS A 104 -11.47 -15.59 5.21
N ARG A 105 -10.75 -16.44 4.50
CA ARG A 105 -9.33 -16.74 4.76
C ARG A 105 -8.37 -15.55 4.58
N ASN A 106 -8.80 -14.52 3.85
CA ASN A 106 -7.96 -13.35 3.56
C ASN A 106 -8.07 -12.26 4.63
N GLY A 107 -8.80 -12.53 5.73
CA GLY A 107 -9.15 -11.51 6.71
C GLY A 107 -10.32 -10.66 6.23
N GLY A 108 -10.40 -9.44 6.73
CA GLY A 108 -11.45 -8.49 6.35
C GLY A 108 -11.20 -7.11 6.93
N SER A 109 -11.96 -6.14 6.43
CA SER A 109 -12.01 -4.78 6.98
C SER A 109 -13.43 -4.26 6.95
N ALA A 110 -13.77 -3.44 7.93
CA ALA A 110 -15.03 -2.74 8.07
C ALA A 110 -14.72 -1.26 8.31
N GLU A 111 -15.36 -0.39 7.55
CA GLU A 111 -15.20 1.06 7.65
C GLU A 111 -16.39 1.66 8.37
N PHE A 112 -16.10 2.52 9.33
CA PHE A 112 -17.04 3.24 10.18
C PHE A 112 -16.88 4.74 9.87
N SER A 113 -17.94 5.39 9.41
CA SER A 113 -18.01 6.85 9.30
C SER A 113 -18.35 7.46 10.67
N SER A 114 -18.31 8.78 10.77
CA SER A 114 -18.51 9.55 12.01
C SER A 114 -19.78 9.18 12.78
N SER A 115 -20.85 8.75 12.10
CA SER A 115 -22.11 8.30 12.74
C SER A 115 -22.01 6.92 13.43
N ALA A 116 -20.92 6.18 13.21
CA ALA A 116 -20.77 4.81 13.72
C ALA A 116 -19.61 4.63 14.70
N PHE A 117 -19.03 5.72 15.15
CA PHE A 117 -18.06 5.72 16.25
C PHE A 117 -18.14 7.03 17.05
N ARG A 118 -17.58 7.01 18.24
CA ARG A 118 -17.37 8.21 19.07
C ARG A 118 -15.89 8.31 19.43
N TRP A 119 -15.35 9.50 19.30
CA TRP A 119 -14.01 9.86 19.74
C TRP A 119 -14.13 10.80 20.93
N ARG A 120 -13.72 10.39 22.09
CA ARG A 120 -13.80 11.17 23.32
C ARG A 120 -12.59 10.91 24.20
N ASP A 121 -11.95 11.94 24.70
CA ASP A 121 -10.82 11.89 25.64
C ASP A 121 -9.69 10.94 25.18
N GLY A 122 -9.37 10.97 23.87
CA GLY A 122 -8.36 10.08 23.28
C GLY A 122 -8.79 8.62 23.16
N GLN A 123 -10.04 8.31 23.45
CA GLN A 123 -10.60 6.96 23.38
C GLN A 123 -11.56 6.80 22.21
N LEU A 124 -11.53 5.62 21.60
CA LEU A 124 -12.37 5.28 20.46
C LEU A 124 -13.44 4.25 20.86
N PHE A 125 -14.70 4.65 20.72
CA PHE A 125 -15.85 3.79 20.92
C PHE A 125 -16.50 3.48 19.57
N LEU A 126 -16.72 2.21 19.27
CA LEU A 126 -17.51 1.82 18.09
C LEU A 126 -18.98 1.67 18.48
N VAL A 127 -19.87 1.91 17.53
CA VAL A 127 -21.29 1.67 17.71
C VAL A 127 -21.55 0.20 18.07
N LYS A 128 -22.50 -0.04 18.97
CA LYS A 128 -22.80 -1.36 19.59
C LYS A 128 -21.65 -1.95 20.42
N CYS A 129 -20.63 -1.16 20.79
CA CYS A 129 -19.64 -1.51 21.81
C CYS A 129 -19.82 -0.57 23.00
N SER A 130 -19.97 -1.13 24.20
CA SER A 130 -20.07 -0.37 25.45
C SER A 130 -18.73 0.23 25.86
N GLU A 131 -17.65 -0.50 25.65
CA GLU A 131 -16.30 -0.14 26.06
C GLU A 131 -15.47 0.41 24.90
N PRO A 132 -14.48 1.28 25.18
CA PRO A 132 -13.56 1.77 24.18
C PRO A 132 -12.65 0.64 23.66
N LEU A 133 -12.15 0.80 22.44
CA LEU A 133 -11.16 -0.13 21.92
C LEU A 133 -9.82 0.03 22.64
N GLN A 134 -9.26 -1.07 23.14
CA GLN A 134 -7.94 -1.10 23.75
C GLN A 134 -6.85 -0.98 22.69
N ILE A 135 -6.52 0.25 22.32
CA ILE A 135 -5.57 0.58 21.26
C ILE A 135 -4.16 0.70 21.85
N ARG A 136 -3.20 0.02 21.21
CA ARG A 136 -1.78 0.21 21.51
C ARG A 136 -1.27 1.45 20.77
N TRP A 137 -1.26 2.58 21.45
CA TRP A 137 -0.77 3.84 20.92
C TRP A 137 0.75 3.79 20.75
N SER A 138 1.22 3.55 19.53
CA SER A 138 2.64 3.58 19.18
C SER A 138 3.14 4.99 18.82
N ARG A 139 2.23 5.91 18.62
CA ARG A 139 2.41 7.35 18.42
C ARG A 139 1.11 8.04 18.79
N GLN A 140 1.20 9.29 19.20
CA GLN A 140 0.01 10.08 19.51
C GLN A 140 -0.65 10.60 18.23
N ILE A 141 -1.95 10.83 18.28
CA ILE A 141 -2.66 11.62 17.28
C ILE A 141 -2.37 13.08 17.62
N PRO A 142 -2.12 13.97 16.64
CA PRO A 142 -1.90 15.38 16.91
C PRO A 142 -3.03 16.01 17.73
N GLU A 143 -2.70 16.89 18.66
CA GLU A 143 -3.68 17.57 19.48
C GLU A 143 -4.69 18.34 18.63
N GLY A 144 -5.93 18.40 19.10
CA GLY A 144 -7.03 19.04 18.38
C GLY A 144 -7.55 18.27 17.16
N CYS A 145 -6.94 17.13 16.80
CA CYS A 145 -7.34 16.35 15.66
C CYS A 145 -8.25 15.17 16.07
N ALA A 146 -9.39 15.05 15.40
CA ALA A 146 -10.30 13.92 15.56
C ALA A 146 -10.36 13.04 14.30
N PRO A 147 -10.60 11.72 14.44
CA PRO A 147 -10.79 10.86 13.30
C PRO A 147 -12.07 11.20 12.52
N SER A 148 -11.96 11.33 11.19
CA SER A 148 -13.12 11.46 10.30
C SER A 148 -13.67 10.10 9.86
N THR A 149 -12.80 9.09 9.79
CA THR A 149 -13.14 7.72 9.38
C THR A 149 -12.30 6.72 10.17
N VAL A 150 -12.93 5.65 10.59
CA VAL A 150 -12.31 4.54 11.33
C VAL A 150 -12.44 3.25 10.52
N THR A 151 -11.33 2.58 10.25
CA THR A 151 -11.34 1.27 9.59
C THR A 151 -10.78 0.21 10.54
N VAL A 152 -11.62 -0.73 10.94
CA VAL A 152 -11.21 -1.92 11.70
C VAL A 152 -10.87 -3.04 10.74
N SER A 153 -9.75 -3.73 10.96
CA SER A 153 -9.33 -4.83 10.11
C SER A 153 -8.75 -6.00 10.88
N LEU A 154 -9.08 -7.20 10.43
CA LEU A 154 -8.51 -8.47 10.91
C LEU A 154 -7.60 -9.04 9.81
N SER A 155 -6.34 -9.23 10.12
CA SER A 155 -5.39 -9.84 9.20
C SER A 155 -5.52 -11.38 9.17
N PRO A 156 -5.03 -12.07 8.11
CA PRO A 156 -4.98 -13.54 8.08
C PRO A 156 -4.13 -14.14 9.23
N ALA A 157 -3.26 -13.36 9.83
CA ALA A 157 -2.43 -13.76 10.99
C ALA A 157 -3.17 -13.63 12.33
N GLY A 158 -4.47 -13.31 12.34
CA GLY A 158 -5.28 -13.10 13.55
C GLY A 158 -4.98 -11.79 14.27
N ARG A 159 -4.40 -10.80 13.58
CA ARG A 159 -4.05 -9.52 14.20
C ARG A 159 -5.11 -8.47 13.89
N TRP A 160 -5.65 -7.85 14.93
CA TRP A 160 -6.55 -6.73 14.83
C TRP A 160 -5.79 -5.41 14.67
N HIS A 161 -6.28 -4.56 13.76
CA HIS A 161 -5.78 -3.22 13.57
C HIS A 161 -6.94 -2.25 13.40
N VAL A 162 -6.74 -1.05 13.92
CA VAL A 162 -7.58 0.11 13.66
C VAL A 162 -6.77 1.14 12.86
N SER A 163 -7.37 1.69 11.83
CA SER A 163 -6.80 2.79 11.05
C SER A 163 -7.72 3.99 11.21
N LEU A 164 -7.18 5.11 11.66
CA LEU A 164 -7.87 6.35 11.90
C LEU A 164 -7.46 7.33 10.80
N LEU A 165 -8.40 7.81 10.02
CA LEU A 165 -8.17 8.89 9.07
C LEU A 165 -8.37 10.21 9.81
N VAL A 166 -7.32 11.01 9.88
CA VAL A 166 -7.30 12.27 10.62
C VAL A 166 -6.87 13.38 9.67
N GLU A 167 -7.48 14.53 9.80
CA GLU A 167 -6.99 15.75 9.16
C GLU A 167 -5.89 16.34 10.04
N ASP A 168 -4.65 16.17 9.60
CA ASP A 168 -3.46 16.58 10.34
C ASP A 168 -3.00 17.96 9.85
N HIS A 169 -3.20 18.96 10.69
CA HIS A 169 -2.80 20.36 10.44
C HIS A 169 -1.39 20.66 10.95
N THR A 170 -0.78 19.72 11.66
CA THR A 170 0.55 19.92 12.30
C THR A 170 1.71 19.57 11.38
N ILE A 171 1.42 19.05 10.18
CA ILE A 171 2.47 18.71 9.21
C ILE A 171 3.07 20.02 8.68
N GLN A 172 4.29 20.31 9.11
CA GLN A 172 5.09 21.41 8.59
C GLN A 172 6.09 20.88 7.56
N GLN A 173 6.37 21.72 6.58
CA GLN A 173 7.47 21.48 5.68
C GLN A 173 8.79 21.52 6.45
N LEU A 174 9.68 20.60 6.12
CA LEU A 174 11.03 20.63 6.71
C LEU A 174 11.80 21.83 6.15
N PRO A 175 12.74 22.41 6.94
CA PRO A 175 13.62 23.45 6.44
C PRO A 175 14.28 23.02 5.12
N PRO A 176 14.47 23.94 4.16
CA PRO A 176 15.22 23.63 2.94
C PRO A 176 16.62 23.10 3.28
N VAL A 177 17.09 22.14 2.46
CA VAL A 177 18.47 21.63 2.52
C VAL A 177 19.03 21.64 1.11
N GLU A 178 20.33 21.85 0.96
CA GLU A 178 20.97 21.92 -0.36
C GLU A 178 21.24 20.54 -0.97
N SER A 179 21.25 19.49 -0.14
CA SER A 179 21.59 18.13 -0.57
C SER A 179 20.60 17.59 -1.60
N CYS A 180 21.14 17.01 -2.68
CA CYS A 180 20.42 16.32 -3.74
C CYS A 180 21.02 14.92 -3.92
N ILE A 181 20.17 13.91 -4.09
CA ILE A 181 20.64 12.53 -4.17
C ILE A 181 20.01 11.80 -5.36
N GLY A 182 20.85 11.08 -6.12
CA GLY A 182 20.44 10.10 -7.11
C GLY A 182 20.43 8.69 -6.50
N VAL A 183 19.45 7.90 -6.89
CA VAL A 183 19.26 6.55 -6.35
C VAL A 183 19.07 5.56 -7.49
N ASP A 184 20.00 4.62 -7.60
CA ASP A 184 19.85 3.43 -8.43
C ASP A 184 19.32 2.26 -7.62
N LEU A 185 18.33 1.50 -8.17
CA LEU A 185 17.67 0.37 -7.52
C LEU A 185 18.15 -0.95 -8.10
N GLY A 186 18.94 -1.69 -7.33
CA GLY A 186 19.54 -2.94 -7.74
C GLY A 186 18.93 -4.20 -7.12
N LEU A 187 19.37 -5.36 -7.62
CA LEU A 187 19.03 -6.68 -7.07
C LEU A 187 20.00 -7.13 -5.97
N LYS A 188 21.27 -6.78 -6.09
CA LYS A 188 22.33 -7.13 -5.12
C LYS A 188 22.24 -6.23 -3.91
N SER A 189 22.31 -4.93 -4.11
CA SER A 189 21.96 -3.90 -3.13
C SER A 189 20.52 -3.47 -3.35
N LEU A 190 19.82 -3.09 -2.29
CA LEU A 190 18.44 -2.58 -2.41
C LEU A 190 18.42 -1.27 -3.18
N LEU A 191 19.40 -0.43 -2.92
CA LEU A 191 19.70 0.78 -3.65
C LEU A 191 21.16 1.20 -3.44
N ILE A 192 21.68 1.94 -4.38
CA ILE A 192 22.99 2.61 -4.30
C ILE A 192 22.75 4.09 -4.55
N THR A 193 23.40 4.92 -3.75
CA THR A 193 23.28 6.38 -3.84
C THR A 193 24.37 6.97 -4.72
N SER A 194 24.16 8.20 -5.24
CA SER A 194 25.17 8.97 -5.97
C SER A 194 26.42 9.29 -5.13
N GLU A 195 26.32 9.20 -3.82
CA GLU A 195 27.43 9.37 -2.86
C GLU A 195 28.23 8.06 -2.64
N GLY A 196 27.81 6.95 -3.26
CA GLY A 196 28.47 5.65 -3.12
C GLY A 196 27.96 4.78 -1.95
N GLU A 197 26.95 5.23 -1.19
CA GLU A 197 26.38 4.40 -0.13
C GLU A 197 25.57 3.24 -0.73
N ALA A 198 25.99 2.01 -0.46
CA ALA A 198 25.27 0.80 -0.86
C ALA A 198 24.38 0.29 0.27
N ILE A 199 23.06 0.43 0.11
CA ILE A 199 22.08 -0.03 1.11
C ILE A 199 21.67 -1.46 0.80
N THR A 200 21.99 -2.38 1.71
CA THR A 200 21.75 -3.80 1.54
C THR A 200 20.25 -4.14 1.68
N ASN A 201 19.81 -5.13 0.92
CA ASN A 201 18.50 -5.72 1.12
C ASN A 201 18.49 -6.54 2.43
N PRO A 202 17.60 -6.25 3.41
CA PRO A 202 17.57 -6.96 4.71
C PRO A 202 17.23 -8.45 4.58
N ARG A 203 16.90 -8.93 3.36
CA ARG A 203 16.66 -10.34 3.02
C ARG A 203 15.78 -11.08 4.04
N GLY A 204 14.84 -10.38 4.68
CA GLY A 204 13.97 -10.95 5.72
C GLY A 204 13.21 -12.21 5.26
N PHE A 205 12.98 -12.35 3.94
CA PHE A 205 12.45 -13.59 3.38
C PHE A 205 13.45 -14.76 3.56
N ASN A 206 14.74 -14.57 3.28
CA ASN A 206 15.75 -15.62 3.37
C ASN A 206 15.94 -16.10 4.82
N GLN A 207 15.89 -15.19 5.80
CA GLN A 207 15.95 -15.52 7.23
C GLN A 207 14.80 -16.44 7.67
N HIS A 208 13.61 -16.25 7.06
CA HIS A 208 12.42 -17.03 7.39
C HIS A 208 12.13 -18.18 6.42
N ARG A 209 12.89 -18.33 5.31
CA ARG A 209 12.62 -19.28 4.23
C ARG A 209 12.47 -20.72 4.72
N LYS A 210 13.42 -21.21 5.50
CA LYS A 210 13.39 -22.60 6.03
C LYS A 210 12.15 -22.81 6.93
N ARG A 211 11.85 -21.83 7.80
CA ARG A 211 10.69 -21.87 8.71
C ARG A 211 9.37 -21.82 7.94
N LEU A 212 9.28 -20.97 6.90
CA LEU A 212 8.12 -20.86 6.04
C LEU A 212 7.87 -22.15 5.27
N ALA A 213 8.90 -22.73 4.66
CA ALA A 213 8.81 -24.00 3.92
C ALA A 213 8.31 -25.16 4.81
N ARG A 214 8.84 -25.28 6.05
CA ARG A 214 8.37 -26.26 7.03
C ARG A 214 6.90 -26.06 7.38
N ALA A 215 6.48 -24.81 7.62
CA ALA A 215 5.09 -24.48 7.95
C ALA A 215 4.13 -24.76 6.78
N GLN A 216 4.56 -24.48 5.54
CA GLN A 216 3.79 -24.77 4.33
C GLN A 216 3.64 -26.28 4.09
N LYS A 217 4.73 -27.07 4.27
CA LYS A 217 4.65 -28.53 4.21
C LYS A 217 3.69 -29.10 5.26
N ALA A 218 3.75 -28.58 6.49
CA ALA A 218 2.82 -28.97 7.56
C ALA A 218 1.37 -28.63 7.20
N LEU A 219 1.11 -27.45 6.62
CA LEU A 219 -0.22 -27.05 6.13
C LEU A 219 -0.75 -27.95 5.00
N ALA A 220 0.11 -28.31 4.06
CA ALA A 220 -0.25 -29.16 2.93
C ALA A 220 -0.77 -30.54 3.36
N ARG A 221 -0.16 -31.12 4.42
CA ARG A 221 -0.50 -32.43 4.98
C ARG A 221 -1.81 -32.45 5.79
N LYS A 222 -2.43 -31.30 6.08
CA LYS A 222 -3.64 -31.22 6.90
C LYS A 222 -4.91 -31.33 6.06
N GLN A 223 -5.88 -32.09 6.53
CA GLN A 223 -7.18 -32.29 5.88
C GLN A 223 -7.89 -30.93 5.67
N LYS A 224 -8.44 -30.73 4.47
CA LYS A 224 -9.24 -29.54 4.12
C LYS A 224 -10.46 -29.46 5.06
N GLY A 225 -10.73 -28.23 5.57
CA GLY A 225 -11.86 -28.01 6.51
C GLY A 225 -11.51 -28.23 7.99
N SER A 226 -10.48 -29.01 8.36
CA SER A 226 -10.17 -29.31 9.74
C SER A 226 -9.67 -28.09 10.54
N ARG A 227 -9.94 -28.08 11.87
CA ARG A 227 -9.40 -27.08 12.82
C ARG A 227 -7.87 -27.04 12.80
N ASN A 228 -7.24 -28.21 12.66
CA ASN A 228 -5.78 -28.31 12.59
C ASN A 228 -5.22 -27.63 11.32
N ARG A 229 -5.92 -27.73 10.18
CA ARG A 229 -5.55 -26.99 8.98
C ARG A 229 -5.69 -25.48 9.17
N GLN A 230 -6.72 -25.03 9.86
CA GLN A 230 -6.89 -23.62 10.18
C GLN A 230 -5.72 -23.09 11.03
N ARG A 231 -5.36 -23.80 12.11
CA ARG A 231 -4.19 -23.45 12.97
C ARG A 231 -2.88 -23.42 12.16
N ALA A 232 -2.66 -24.38 11.27
CA ALA A 232 -1.50 -24.42 10.40
C ALA A 232 -1.47 -23.24 9.42
N ARG A 233 -2.62 -22.85 8.85
CA ARG A 233 -2.75 -21.66 7.98
C ARG A 233 -2.41 -20.37 8.73
N GLU A 234 -2.89 -20.21 9.95
CA GLU A 234 -2.57 -19.05 10.79
C GLU A 234 -1.06 -18.98 11.10
N ARG A 235 -0.42 -20.14 11.34
CA ARG A 235 1.04 -20.21 11.55
C ARG A 235 1.80 -19.71 10.33
N VAL A 236 1.43 -20.15 9.12
CA VAL A 236 1.99 -19.66 7.84
C VAL A 236 1.75 -18.15 7.69
N ALA A 237 0.52 -17.68 7.96
CA ALA A 237 0.18 -16.27 7.88
C ALA A 237 0.98 -15.40 8.87
N ARG A 238 1.25 -15.89 10.08
CA ARG A 238 2.10 -15.19 11.07
C ARG A 238 3.55 -15.04 10.59
N ILE A 239 4.10 -16.05 9.90
CA ILE A 239 5.46 -15.97 9.33
C ILE A 239 5.48 -14.92 8.19
N HIS A 240 4.50 -14.96 7.28
CA HIS A 240 4.39 -13.95 6.23
C HIS A 240 4.20 -12.53 6.80
N ALA A 241 3.43 -12.39 7.88
CA ALA A 241 3.24 -11.10 8.55
C ALA A 241 4.57 -10.55 9.10
N ARG A 242 5.41 -11.38 9.73
CA ARG A 242 6.74 -10.98 10.23
C ARG A 242 7.65 -10.51 9.10
N ILE A 243 7.70 -11.27 7.98
CA ILE A 243 8.49 -10.88 6.80
C ILE A 243 8.02 -9.52 6.25
N THR A 244 6.70 -9.33 6.17
CA THR A 244 6.10 -8.09 5.68
C THR A 244 6.38 -6.91 6.63
N ASP A 245 6.27 -7.13 7.94
CA ASP A 245 6.52 -6.10 8.96
C ASP A 245 7.98 -5.64 8.93
N SER A 246 8.95 -6.59 8.90
CA SER A 246 10.37 -6.27 8.81
C SER A 246 10.72 -5.50 7.53
N ARG A 247 10.19 -5.94 6.37
CA ARG A 247 10.39 -5.21 5.11
C ARG A 247 9.80 -3.79 5.18
N ARG A 248 8.63 -3.66 5.79
CA ARG A 248 7.95 -2.38 5.92
C ARG A 248 8.71 -1.42 6.81
N ASP A 249 9.22 -1.90 7.94
CA ASP A 249 10.00 -1.10 8.88
C ASP A 249 11.27 -0.58 8.21
N HIS A 250 12.02 -1.47 7.56
CA HIS A 250 13.25 -1.10 6.85
C HIS A 250 13.00 -0.04 5.77
N LEU A 251 12.03 -0.27 4.88
CA LEU A 251 11.70 0.69 3.82
C LEU A 251 11.19 2.02 4.38
N HIS A 252 10.47 1.97 5.51
CA HIS A 252 9.94 3.19 6.14
C HIS A 252 11.07 4.03 6.74
N LYS A 253 12.03 3.40 7.42
CA LYS A 253 13.20 4.06 7.97
C LYS A 253 14.04 4.67 6.85
N LEU A 254 14.34 3.88 5.81
CA LEU A 254 15.11 4.32 4.67
C LEU A 254 14.49 5.52 3.95
N THR A 255 13.20 5.42 3.57
CA THR A 255 12.52 6.53 2.90
C THR A 255 12.37 7.76 3.77
N THR A 256 12.29 7.60 5.10
CA THR A 256 12.24 8.74 6.02
C THR A 256 13.60 9.42 6.10
N ARG A 257 14.69 8.66 6.13
CA ARG A 257 16.05 9.19 6.12
C ARG A 257 16.30 10.00 4.84
N LEU A 258 16.09 9.40 3.66
CA LEU A 258 16.28 10.07 2.37
C LEU A 258 15.49 11.39 2.26
N VAL A 259 14.24 11.41 2.72
CA VAL A 259 13.39 12.61 2.70
C VAL A 259 13.85 13.67 3.67
N LYS A 260 14.42 13.30 4.82
CA LYS A 260 14.93 14.26 5.80
C LYS A 260 16.23 14.92 5.36
N GLU A 261 17.11 14.12 4.76
CA GLU A 261 18.48 14.54 4.45
C GLU A 261 18.59 15.26 3.09
N ASN A 262 17.63 15.09 2.18
CA ASN A 262 17.76 15.61 0.81
C ASN A 262 16.58 16.47 0.38
N GLN A 263 16.87 17.58 -0.32
CA GLN A 263 15.87 18.44 -0.95
C GLN A 263 15.32 17.82 -2.21
N LEU A 264 16.18 17.22 -3.03
CA LEU A 264 15.82 16.55 -4.27
C LEU A 264 16.27 15.10 -4.24
N ILE A 265 15.36 14.20 -4.60
CA ILE A 265 15.63 12.76 -4.71
C ILE A 265 15.31 12.34 -6.14
N ALA A 266 16.33 12.01 -6.92
CA ALA A 266 16.17 11.48 -8.27
C ALA A 266 16.15 9.95 -8.26
N VAL A 267 15.18 9.34 -8.96
CA VAL A 267 15.03 7.88 -9.07
C VAL A 267 14.66 7.50 -10.49
N GLU A 268 15.11 6.34 -10.96
CA GLU A 268 14.65 5.81 -12.25
C GLU A 268 13.15 5.44 -12.22
N ASP A 269 12.43 5.72 -13.32
CA ASP A 269 11.06 5.23 -13.51
C ASP A 269 11.08 3.78 -14.01
N LEU A 270 11.52 2.89 -13.16
CA LEU A 270 11.46 1.46 -13.44
C LEU A 270 10.00 1.03 -13.52
N CYS A 271 9.49 0.78 -14.73
CA CYS A 271 8.14 0.26 -14.97
C CYS A 271 8.03 -1.19 -14.50
N ILE A 272 8.11 -1.40 -13.20
CA ILE A 272 8.00 -2.72 -12.61
C ILE A 272 6.53 -2.96 -12.30
N LYS A 273 5.73 -3.35 -13.30
CA LYS A 273 4.33 -3.81 -13.08
C LYS A 273 4.23 -4.89 -11.99
N GLY A 274 5.30 -5.67 -11.78
CA GLY A 274 5.41 -6.68 -10.72
C GLY A 274 5.87 -6.16 -9.37
N MET A 275 6.76 -5.14 -9.30
CA MET A 275 7.23 -4.50 -8.05
C MET A 275 6.29 -3.40 -7.56
N LEU A 276 5.36 -2.92 -8.37
CA LEU A 276 4.42 -1.82 -8.09
C LEU A 276 3.33 -2.15 -7.08
N ARG A 277 3.16 -3.39 -6.67
CA ARG A 277 2.28 -3.73 -5.55
C ARG A 277 2.80 -3.28 -4.20
N SER A 278 3.99 -2.74 -4.11
CA SER A 278 4.56 -2.25 -2.87
C SER A 278 5.14 -0.83 -2.97
N LYS A 279 4.39 0.18 -2.54
CA LYS A 279 4.86 1.32 -1.72
C LYS A 279 5.78 2.42 -2.31
N ARG A 280 6.03 2.53 -3.62
CA ARG A 280 6.74 3.68 -4.21
C ARG A 280 5.99 5.00 -4.02
N TYR A 281 4.65 4.95 -4.03
CA TYR A 281 3.82 6.13 -3.73
C TYR A 281 4.05 6.71 -2.33
N SER A 282 4.50 5.90 -1.35
CA SER A 282 4.74 6.40 0.00
C SER A 282 5.95 7.34 0.09
N CYS A 283 6.97 7.16 -0.74
CA CYS A 283 8.12 8.07 -0.80
C CYS A 283 7.72 9.39 -1.47
N SER A 284 7.02 9.33 -2.60
CA SER A 284 6.50 10.51 -3.30
C SER A 284 5.55 11.34 -2.42
N ILE A 285 4.61 10.69 -1.76
CA ILE A 285 3.68 11.34 -0.83
C ILE A 285 4.44 11.95 0.34
N LYS A 286 5.41 11.24 0.92
CA LYS A 286 6.23 11.79 2.01
C LYS A 286 7.07 12.98 1.55
N ALA A 287 7.74 12.89 0.40
CA ALA A 287 8.52 13.98 -0.15
C ALA A 287 7.66 15.25 -0.28
N SER A 288 6.47 15.13 -0.87
CA SER A 288 5.52 16.23 -1.01
C SER A 288 5.07 16.81 0.35
N TRP A 289 4.81 15.96 1.35
CA TRP A 289 4.39 16.44 2.69
C TRP A 289 5.47 17.26 3.40
N TYR A 290 6.74 16.94 3.15
CA TYR A 290 7.87 17.59 3.80
C TYR A 290 8.53 18.66 2.93
N GLY A 291 7.91 19.08 1.82
CA GLY A 291 8.47 20.11 0.92
C GLY A 291 9.70 19.65 0.15
N ARG A 292 9.80 18.33 -0.13
CA ARG A 292 10.89 17.72 -0.89
C ARG A 292 10.45 17.38 -2.30
N THR A 293 11.38 17.43 -3.23
CA THR A 293 11.15 17.13 -4.64
C THR A 293 11.58 15.69 -4.95
N LEU A 294 10.67 14.88 -5.49
CA LEU A 294 10.99 13.56 -6.02
C LEU A 294 10.88 13.61 -7.54
N VAL A 295 12.01 13.44 -8.22
CA VAL A 295 12.10 13.43 -9.67
C VAL A 295 12.22 11.99 -10.17
N LYS A 296 11.51 11.67 -11.24
CA LYS A 296 11.63 10.40 -11.94
C LYS A 296 12.35 10.61 -13.25
N VAL A 297 13.45 9.91 -13.43
CA VAL A 297 14.22 9.86 -14.67
C VAL A 297 13.63 8.79 -15.57
N ASP A 298 13.59 9.03 -16.88
CA ASP A 298 13.05 8.08 -17.85
C ASP A 298 13.79 6.73 -17.78
N ARG A 299 13.04 5.64 -17.93
CA ARG A 299 13.57 4.27 -17.86
C ARG A 299 14.54 3.90 -18.98
N PHE A 300 14.45 4.60 -20.11
CA PHE A 300 15.33 4.38 -21.26
C PHE A 300 16.59 5.22 -21.21
N PHE A 301 16.73 6.08 -20.19
CA PHE A 301 17.96 6.83 -19.96
C PHE A 301 19.10 5.84 -19.66
N PRO A 302 20.20 5.86 -20.43
CA PRO A 302 21.27 4.88 -20.32
C PRO A 302 22.19 5.13 -19.12
N SER A 303 21.62 5.23 -17.92
CA SER A 303 22.31 5.63 -16.68
C SER A 303 23.57 4.81 -16.41
N SER A 304 23.53 3.49 -16.65
CA SER A 304 24.67 2.60 -16.39
C SER A 304 25.75 2.62 -17.48
N LYS A 305 25.41 3.07 -18.71
CA LYS A 305 26.32 3.11 -19.85
C LYS A 305 26.94 4.48 -20.09
N THR A 306 26.41 5.54 -19.52
CA THR A 306 26.89 6.90 -19.62
C THR A 306 28.00 7.15 -18.62
N CYS A 307 29.13 7.68 -19.05
CA CYS A 307 30.19 8.11 -18.13
C CYS A 307 29.73 9.35 -17.36
N SER A 308 29.70 9.28 -16.01
CA SER A 308 29.29 10.39 -15.15
C SER A 308 30.32 11.55 -15.13
N ALA A 309 31.53 11.33 -15.63
CA ALA A 309 32.58 12.35 -15.70
C ALA A 309 32.56 13.15 -17.01
N CYS A 310 32.44 12.49 -18.18
CA CYS A 310 32.53 13.15 -19.47
C CYS A 310 31.27 13.05 -20.36
N GLY A 311 30.24 12.30 -19.93
CA GLY A 311 29.01 12.14 -20.70
C GLY A 311 29.10 11.13 -21.87
N HIS A 312 30.26 10.53 -22.14
CA HIS A 312 30.40 9.52 -23.18
C HIS A 312 29.49 8.32 -22.93
N VAL A 313 28.76 7.86 -23.93
CA VAL A 313 27.87 6.71 -23.85
C VAL A 313 28.52 5.51 -24.51
N MET A 314 28.72 4.45 -23.74
CA MET A 314 29.27 3.19 -24.28
C MET A 314 28.21 2.45 -25.11
N GLU A 315 28.59 1.98 -26.29
CA GLU A 315 27.68 1.23 -27.18
C GLU A 315 27.28 -0.11 -26.58
N ALA A 316 28.23 -0.86 -26.04
CA ALA A 316 27.97 -2.16 -25.39
C ALA A 316 28.70 -2.23 -24.05
N MET A 317 27.97 -2.76 -23.04
CA MET A 317 28.50 -3.07 -21.72
C MET A 317 27.97 -4.42 -21.29
N PRO A 318 28.87 -5.40 -20.96
CA PRO A 318 28.43 -6.70 -20.45
C PRO A 318 27.63 -6.54 -19.16
N GLU A 319 26.52 -7.27 -19.02
CA GLU A 319 25.67 -7.19 -17.82
C GLU A 319 26.40 -7.65 -16.55
N SER A 320 27.42 -8.48 -16.69
CA SER A 320 28.23 -9.01 -15.60
C SER A 320 29.30 -8.03 -15.08
N SER A 321 29.71 -7.04 -15.91
CA SER A 321 30.76 -6.08 -15.52
C SER A 321 30.23 -5.11 -14.48
N ARG A 322 30.95 -5.00 -13.37
CA ARG A 322 30.65 -4.03 -12.31
C ARG A 322 31.50 -2.79 -12.41
N ASP A 323 32.75 -3.01 -12.72
CA ASP A 323 33.75 -1.95 -12.87
C ASP A 323 34.10 -1.81 -14.35
N TRP A 324 34.32 -0.59 -14.80
CA TRP A 324 34.67 -0.27 -16.18
C TRP A 324 35.40 1.05 -16.27
N ASP A 325 36.26 1.14 -17.29
CA ASP A 325 37.02 2.35 -17.63
C ASP A 325 36.35 3.04 -18.81
N CYS A 326 36.21 4.36 -18.74
CA CYS A 326 35.65 5.13 -19.82
C CYS A 326 36.63 5.22 -20.99
N LEU A 327 36.23 4.79 -22.19
CA LEU A 327 37.04 4.80 -23.38
C LEU A 327 37.41 6.22 -23.86
N SER A 328 36.63 7.23 -23.44
CA SER A 328 36.85 8.63 -23.85
C SER A 328 37.74 9.41 -22.87
N CYS A 329 37.55 9.26 -21.56
CA CYS A 329 38.29 10.04 -20.56
C CYS A 329 39.15 9.20 -19.60
N GLY A 330 39.15 7.87 -19.69
CA GLY A 330 39.94 6.97 -18.89
C GLY A 330 39.51 6.83 -17.42
N VAL A 331 38.44 7.49 -17.00
CA VAL A 331 37.97 7.42 -15.59
C VAL A 331 37.42 6.05 -15.31
N HIS A 332 37.85 5.47 -14.17
CA HIS A 332 37.34 4.21 -13.65
C HIS A 332 36.03 4.41 -12.90
N HIS A 333 35.05 3.54 -13.18
CA HIS A 333 33.70 3.60 -12.60
C HIS A 333 33.27 2.29 -11.99
N ASP A 334 32.71 2.34 -10.77
CA ASP A 334 31.75 1.34 -10.33
C ASP A 334 30.42 1.63 -11.07
N ARG A 335 29.85 0.61 -11.71
CA ARG A 335 28.68 0.72 -12.58
C ARG A 335 27.45 1.27 -11.87
N ASP A 336 27.20 0.79 -10.65
CA ASP A 336 26.00 1.11 -9.90
C ASP A 336 26.11 2.54 -9.31
N ILE A 337 27.31 2.94 -8.84
CA ILE A 337 27.56 4.32 -8.38
C ILE A 337 27.51 5.29 -9.55
N ASN A 338 28.10 4.94 -10.69
CA ASN A 338 28.04 5.75 -11.91
C ASN A 338 26.59 5.95 -12.37
N ALA A 339 25.78 4.89 -12.35
CA ALA A 339 24.36 4.98 -12.68
C ALA A 339 23.61 5.93 -11.73
N ALA A 340 23.84 5.84 -10.43
CA ALA A 340 23.22 6.73 -9.46
C ALA A 340 23.60 8.21 -9.66
N LYS A 341 24.87 8.50 -10.02
CA LYS A 341 25.33 9.86 -10.37
C LYS A 341 24.62 10.38 -11.62
N ASN A 342 24.51 9.56 -12.66
CA ASN A 342 23.80 9.92 -13.89
C ASN A 342 22.31 10.14 -13.67
N VAL A 343 21.67 9.33 -12.80
CA VAL A 343 20.27 9.54 -12.38
C VAL A 343 20.10 10.87 -11.64
N LEU A 344 21.08 11.25 -10.81
CA LEU A 344 21.08 12.57 -10.16
C LEU A 344 21.18 13.71 -11.18
N ALA A 345 22.16 13.65 -12.08
CA ALA A 345 22.37 14.68 -13.11
C ALA A 345 21.13 14.88 -14.00
N ALA A 346 20.55 13.76 -14.48
CA ALA A 346 19.31 13.80 -15.24
C ALA A 346 18.12 14.35 -14.43
N GLY A 347 18.04 13.99 -13.15
CA GLY A 347 17.00 14.49 -12.24
C GLY A 347 17.11 16.00 -11.99
N LEU A 348 18.31 16.53 -11.83
CA LEU A 348 18.58 17.96 -11.69
C LEU A 348 18.22 18.72 -12.99
N ALA A 349 18.56 18.19 -14.15
CA ALA A 349 18.18 18.78 -15.44
C ALA A 349 16.65 18.87 -15.58
N VAL A 350 15.92 17.81 -15.25
CA VAL A 350 14.44 17.81 -15.26
C VAL A 350 13.88 18.83 -14.27
N ALA A 351 14.46 18.97 -13.08
CA ALA A 351 14.03 19.94 -12.09
C ALA A 351 14.29 21.39 -12.53
N ALA A 352 15.43 21.67 -13.18
CA ALA A 352 15.81 22.98 -13.70
C ALA A 352 14.92 23.44 -14.88
N CYS A 353 14.46 22.50 -15.72
CA CYS A 353 13.55 22.79 -16.84
C CYS A 353 12.11 23.11 -16.40
N GLY A 354 11.82 23.21 -15.12
CA GLY A 354 10.52 23.64 -14.57
C GLY A 354 9.33 22.74 -14.90
N ALA A 355 9.58 21.50 -15.35
CA ALA A 355 8.50 20.55 -15.61
C ALA A 355 7.82 20.15 -14.29
N PRO A 356 6.53 20.50 -14.08
CA PRO A 356 5.85 20.14 -12.85
C PRO A 356 5.76 18.62 -12.77
N VAL A 357 6.30 18.02 -11.70
CA VAL A 357 6.08 16.61 -11.37
C VAL A 357 4.62 16.45 -10.92
N ARG A 358 3.70 16.51 -11.87
CA ARG A 358 2.30 16.10 -11.63
C ARG A 358 2.26 14.59 -11.58
N PRO A 359 1.60 13.98 -10.60
CA PRO A 359 1.25 12.57 -10.68
C PRO A 359 0.36 12.40 -11.92
N ASN A 360 0.87 11.67 -12.90
CA ASN A 360 0.34 11.63 -14.27
C ASN A 360 -1.05 10.97 -14.30
N SER A 361 -2.09 11.80 -14.39
CA SER A 361 -3.43 11.43 -14.86
C SER A 361 -3.60 11.90 -16.31
N GLN A 362 -2.65 11.60 -17.20
CA GLN A 362 -2.87 11.88 -18.63
C GLN A 362 -3.65 10.75 -19.29
N LYS A 363 -4.92 11.05 -19.59
CA LYS A 363 -5.71 10.44 -20.64
C LYS A 363 -4.92 10.52 -21.95
N ARG A 364 -4.50 9.39 -22.51
CA ARG A 364 -4.19 9.33 -23.92
C ARG A 364 -5.51 9.44 -24.69
N GLY A 365 -5.78 10.62 -25.25
CA GLY A 365 -6.78 10.81 -26.27
C GLY A 365 -6.44 9.89 -27.45
N ARG A 366 -7.37 9.06 -27.86
CA ARG A 366 -7.34 8.40 -29.17
C ARG A 366 -7.66 9.48 -30.19
N HIS A 367 -6.72 9.80 -31.06
CA HIS A 367 -7.06 10.32 -32.38
C HIS A 367 -7.69 9.14 -33.14
N GLY A 368 -8.91 9.35 -33.60
CA GLY A 368 -9.55 8.47 -34.53
C GLY A 368 -9.00 8.66 -35.95
N GLN A 369 -8.90 7.60 -36.64
CA GLN A 369 -9.29 7.43 -38.04
C GLN A 369 -9.91 6.05 -38.15
#